data_21a897dbbe3909aa30599d7eda12e709
#
_entry.id   21a897dbbe3909aa30599d7eda12e709
#
_cell.length_a   1.000
_cell.length_b   1.000
_cell.length_c   1.000
_cell.angle_alpha   90.00
_cell.angle_beta   90.00
_cell.angle_gamma   90.00
#
_symmetry.space_group_name_H-M   'P 1'
#
loop_
_entity.id
_entity.type
_entity.pdbx_description
1 polymer ?
#
loop_
_entity_poly.entity_id
_entity_poly.type
_entity_poly.pdbx_seq_one_letter_code
_entity_poly.pdbx_strand_id
1 'polypeptide(L)'
;MKLEKGSRIAIVAASGGGKTTASQAILVRMHETWIEDPMYIIDNKPSRSFDKWWKLKGIIRWNKDAAPNPISKGILIWRPKDPDIKSEYNTFMKRLFVKGRPFVLYIDELELLSGESEQGSYPAYLRKLLKDGREKKYTIIVGSQEASYIPRQILGQSNYIIAGHLNQLGDKEKMARILGLGKSADDWRVRHEHGLWVLDQTRPIDVAPAQYYENIQELLG
;
A
#
# COMPACT_ATOMS: atom_id res chain seq x y z
N MET A 1 0.25 -11.72 11.11
CA MET A 1 -0.10 -10.26 11.09
C MET A 1 -1.57 -10.06 11.44
N LYS A 2 -1.88 -9.22 12.42
CA LYS A 2 -3.28 -8.93 12.81
C LYS A 2 -3.81 -7.74 12.03
N LEU A 3 -4.71 -7.97 11.08
CA LEU A 3 -5.34 -6.91 10.29
C LEU A 3 -6.49 -6.29 11.09
N GLU A 4 -6.45 -4.98 11.28
CA GLU A 4 -7.49 -4.21 11.97
C GLU A 4 -7.99 -3.06 11.08
N LYS A 5 -9.27 -2.69 11.23
CA LYS A 5 -9.80 -1.50 10.54
C LYS A 5 -9.05 -0.25 10.98
N GLY A 6 -8.64 0.56 10.03
CA GLY A 6 -7.78 1.72 10.25
C GLY A 6 -6.28 1.40 10.20
N SER A 7 -5.89 0.17 9.89
CA SER A 7 -4.48 -0.18 9.66
C SER A 7 -3.90 0.56 8.46
N ARG A 8 -2.64 0.94 8.59
CA ARG A 8 -1.84 1.54 7.51
C ARG A 8 -0.68 0.61 7.21
N ILE A 9 -0.54 0.25 5.95
CA ILE A 9 0.43 -0.75 5.50
C ILE A 9 1.24 -0.15 4.35
N ALA A 10 2.56 -0.18 4.45
CA ALA A 10 3.46 0.15 3.36
C ALA A 10 4.09 -1.13 2.82
N ILE A 11 4.03 -1.34 1.52
CA ILE A 11 4.60 -2.51 0.83
C ILE A 11 5.63 -2.02 -0.17
N VAL A 12 6.88 -2.43 0.00
CA VAL A 12 8.00 -2.02 -0.85
C VAL A 12 8.65 -3.25 -1.45
N ALA A 13 8.64 -3.35 -2.77
CA ALA A 13 9.38 -4.41 -3.46
C ALA A 13 9.58 -4.03 -4.92
N ALA A 14 10.76 -4.29 -5.45
CA ALA A 14 11.07 -4.13 -6.86
C ALA A 14 10.13 -4.96 -7.76
N SER A 15 10.15 -4.70 -9.05
CA SER A 15 9.39 -5.51 -10.01
C SER A 15 9.77 -6.99 -9.88
N GLY A 16 8.76 -7.86 -9.77
CA GLY A 16 8.96 -9.29 -9.50
C GLY A 16 9.21 -9.65 -8.03
N GLY A 17 9.45 -8.67 -7.15
CA GLY A 17 9.76 -8.88 -5.72
C GLY A 17 8.58 -9.20 -4.80
N GLY A 18 7.44 -9.65 -5.34
CA GLY A 18 6.30 -10.13 -4.54
C GLY A 18 5.29 -9.08 -4.10
N LYS A 19 5.49 -7.78 -4.40
CA LYS A 19 4.58 -6.68 -4.00
C LYS A 19 3.11 -6.97 -4.35
N THR A 20 2.83 -7.29 -5.61
CA THR A 20 1.47 -7.56 -6.09
C THR A 20 0.84 -8.77 -5.39
N THR A 21 1.60 -9.85 -5.22
CA THR A 21 1.15 -11.06 -4.53
C THR A 21 0.80 -10.75 -3.07
N ALA A 22 1.67 -10.02 -2.37
CA ALA A 22 1.44 -9.61 -0.99
C ALA A 22 0.21 -8.70 -0.87
N SER A 23 0.09 -7.69 -1.73
CA SER A 23 -1.05 -6.77 -1.74
C SER A 23 -2.36 -7.51 -1.97
N GLN A 24 -2.42 -8.38 -2.98
CA GLN A 24 -3.64 -9.13 -3.31
C GLN A 24 -4.06 -10.06 -2.17
N ALA A 25 -3.12 -10.79 -1.56
CA ALA A 25 -3.43 -11.68 -0.44
C ALA A 25 -4.00 -10.90 0.77
N ILE A 26 -3.39 -9.75 1.11
CA ILE A 26 -3.88 -8.87 2.17
C ILE A 26 -5.28 -8.34 1.85
N LEU A 27 -5.52 -7.88 0.62
CA LEU A 27 -6.81 -7.35 0.19
C LEU A 27 -7.91 -8.42 0.20
N VAL A 28 -7.60 -9.65 -0.24
CA VAL A 28 -8.54 -10.79 -0.13
C VAL A 28 -8.93 -11.01 1.32
N ARG A 29 -7.95 -11.14 2.21
CA ARG A 29 -8.20 -11.36 3.64
C ARG A 29 -9.03 -10.24 4.27
N MET A 30 -8.75 -8.98 3.90
CA MET A 30 -9.55 -7.84 4.35
C MET A 30 -10.97 -7.87 3.81
N HIS A 31 -11.16 -8.20 2.53
CA HIS A 31 -12.49 -8.28 1.94
C HIS A 31 -13.34 -9.38 2.57
N GLU A 32 -12.77 -10.55 2.82
CA GLU A 32 -13.43 -11.64 3.52
C GLU A 32 -13.83 -11.28 4.95
N THR A 33 -12.97 -10.54 5.64
CA THR A 33 -13.18 -10.14 7.04
C THR A 33 -14.13 -8.95 7.18
N TRP A 34 -14.09 -8.00 6.23
CA TRP A 34 -14.85 -6.73 6.27
C TRP A 34 -15.71 -6.53 5.02
N ILE A 35 -16.52 -7.54 4.71
CA ILE A 35 -17.30 -7.61 3.47
C ILE A 35 -18.26 -6.43 3.26
N GLU A 36 -18.65 -5.74 4.34
CA GLU A 36 -19.53 -4.56 4.27
C GLU A 36 -18.80 -3.26 3.97
N ASP A 37 -17.47 -3.23 4.13
CA ASP A 37 -16.69 -2.03 3.85
C ASP A 37 -16.35 -1.96 2.36
N PRO A 38 -16.50 -0.80 1.71
CA PRO A 38 -16.07 -0.64 0.33
C PRO A 38 -14.55 -0.70 0.23
N MET A 39 -14.08 -1.36 -0.81
CA MET A 39 -12.67 -1.46 -1.15
C MET A 39 -12.39 -0.69 -2.44
N TYR A 40 -11.37 0.12 -2.42
CA TYR A 40 -10.91 0.91 -3.55
C TYR A 40 -9.49 0.52 -3.91
N ILE A 41 -9.26 0.23 -5.17
CA ILE A 41 -7.95 -0.11 -5.71
C ILE A 41 -7.61 0.91 -6.80
N ILE A 42 -6.55 1.68 -6.61
CA ILE A 42 -5.96 2.55 -7.62
C ILE A 42 -4.85 1.75 -8.29
N ASP A 43 -5.13 1.23 -9.49
CA ASP A 43 -4.22 0.37 -10.27
C ASP A 43 -3.55 1.21 -11.37
N ASN A 44 -2.53 1.96 -10.97
CA ASN A 44 -1.81 2.90 -11.84
C ASN A 44 -0.82 2.20 -12.79
N LYS A 45 -0.51 0.93 -12.54
CA LYS A 45 0.57 0.25 -13.23
C LYS A 45 0.20 -0.10 -14.68
N PRO A 46 1.05 0.23 -15.67
CA PRO A 46 0.85 -0.19 -17.05
C PRO A 46 0.72 -1.72 -17.22
N SER A 47 1.43 -2.48 -16.39
CA SER A 47 1.38 -3.96 -16.36
C SER A 47 0.08 -4.52 -15.75
N ARG A 48 -0.81 -3.67 -15.28
CA ARG A 48 -2.15 -4.02 -14.79
C ARG A 48 -2.12 -5.15 -13.76
N SER A 49 -1.54 -4.87 -12.61
CA SER A 49 -1.35 -5.83 -11.51
C SER A 49 -2.64 -6.54 -11.06
N PHE A 50 -3.78 -5.93 -11.29
CA PHE A 50 -5.09 -6.45 -10.91
C PHE A 50 -5.93 -6.95 -12.09
N ASP A 51 -5.32 -7.41 -13.19
CA ASP A 51 -6.06 -7.89 -14.36
C ASP A 51 -6.98 -9.08 -14.07
N LYS A 52 -6.57 -10.01 -13.22
CA LYS A 52 -7.42 -11.13 -12.81
C LYS A 52 -8.66 -10.63 -12.06
N TRP A 53 -8.48 -9.67 -11.13
CA TRP A 53 -9.58 -9.07 -10.39
C TRP A 53 -10.49 -8.23 -11.28
N TRP A 54 -9.89 -7.49 -12.22
CA TRP A 54 -10.65 -6.69 -13.19
C TRP A 54 -11.68 -7.51 -13.96
N LYS A 55 -11.42 -8.79 -14.19
CA LYS A 55 -12.31 -9.70 -14.91
C LYS A 55 -13.37 -10.36 -14.05
N LEU A 56 -13.28 -10.29 -12.72
CA LEU A 56 -14.23 -10.94 -11.82
C LEU A 56 -15.62 -10.29 -11.89
N LYS A 57 -16.65 -11.09 -11.72
CA LYS A 57 -18.02 -10.60 -11.60
C LYS A 57 -18.17 -9.80 -10.29
N GLY A 58 -18.93 -8.70 -10.35
CA GLY A 58 -19.17 -7.85 -9.17
C GLY A 58 -18.13 -6.77 -8.93
N ILE A 59 -17.03 -6.74 -9.69
CA ILE A 59 -16.07 -5.64 -9.63
C ILE A 59 -16.59 -4.44 -10.39
N ILE A 60 -16.58 -3.28 -9.75
CA ILE A 60 -16.88 -1.99 -10.38
C ILE A 60 -15.62 -1.48 -11.06
N ARG A 61 -15.67 -1.34 -12.37
CA ARG A 61 -14.54 -0.96 -13.22
C ARG A 61 -14.63 0.50 -13.60
N TRP A 62 -13.57 1.26 -13.31
CA TRP A 62 -13.50 2.67 -13.67
C TRP A 62 -12.20 2.94 -14.42
N ASN A 63 -12.31 3.12 -15.73
CA ASN A 63 -11.17 3.35 -16.64
C ASN A 63 -11.17 4.76 -17.24
N LYS A 64 -11.63 5.73 -16.48
CA LYS A 64 -11.64 7.16 -16.83
C LYS A 64 -10.62 7.91 -15.99
N ASP A 65 -10.09 9.00 -16.52
CA ASP A 65 -9.15 9.86 -15.81
C ASP A 65 -9.87 10.62 -14.69
N ALA A 66 -11.11 11.02 -14.91
CA ALA A 66 -11.92 11.64 -13.86
C ALA A 66 -12.10 10.76 -12.63
N ALA A 67 -11.99 11.33 -11.45
CA ALA A 67 -12.15 10.66 -10.17
C ALA A 67 -13.50 9.93 -10.05
N PRO A 68 -13.53 8.65 -9.63
CA PRO A 68 -14.79 7.96 -9.39
C PRO A 68 -15.54 8.53 -8.18
N ASN A 69 -16.83 8.24 -8.13
CA ASN A 69 -17.61 8.47 -6.91
C ASN A 69 -17.43 7.32 -5.92
N PRO A 70 -17.39 7.59 -4.60
CA PRO A 70 -17.35 6.55 -3.60
C PRO A 70 -18.57 5.64 -3.65
N ILE A 71 -18.35 4.35 -3.65
CA ILE A 71 -19.38 3.31 -3.62
C ILE A 71 -19.86 3.03 -2.18
N SER A 72 -20.98 2.33 -2.05
CA SER A 72 -21.52 1.95 -0.74
C SER A 72 -20.96 0.62 -0.22
N LYS A 73 -20.66 -0.34 -1.10
CA LYS A 73 -20.18 -1.68 -0.79
C LYS A 73 -19.50 -2.28 -2.01
N GLY A 74 -18.65 -3.28 -1.81
CA GLY A 74 -17.97 -4.03 -2.88
C GLY A 74 -16.62 -3.43 -3.24
N ILE A 75 -16.12 -3.80 -4.39
CA ILE A 75 -14.75 -3.45 -4.84
C ILE A 75 -14.84 -2.56 -6.09
N LEU A 76 -14.21 -1.40 -6.03
CA LEU A 76 -14.00 -0.53 -7.17
C LEU A 76 -12.52 -0.52 -7.54
N ILE A 77 -12.20 -0.84 -8.78
CA ILE A 77 -10.86 -0.70 -9.34
C ILE A 77 -10.84 0.49 -10.29
N TRP A 78 -9.99 1.46 -9.97
CA TRP A 78 -9.77 2.62 -10.81
C TRP A 78 -8.47 2.47 -11.59
N ARG A 79 -8.59 2.51 -12.91
CA ARG A 79 -7.46 2.49 -13.86
C ARG A 79 -7.53 3.76 -14.71
N PRO A 80 -6.90 4.84 -14.31
CA PRO A 80 -6.78 6.01 -15.15
C PRO A 80 -5.98 5.66 -16.42
N LYS A 81 -6.26 6.33 -17.52
CA LYS A 81 -5.49 6.19 -18.76
C LYS A 81 -4.21 7.00 -18.68
N ASP A 82 -4.30 8.19 -18.11
CA ASP A 82 -3.19 9.07 -17.79
C ASP A 82 -2.86 8.95 -16.30
N PRO A 83 -1.68 8.47 -15.91
CA PRO A 83 -1.29 8.40 -14.51
C PRO A 83 -0.96 9.79 -13.91
N ASP A 84 -0.78 10.83 -14.71
CA ASP A 84 -0.41 12.18 -14.22
C ASP A 84 -1.61 13.07 -13.87
N ILE A 85 -2.66 12.47 -13.35
CA ILE A 85 -3.92 13.14 -12.95
C ILE A 85 -3.96 13.45 -11.45
N LYS A 86 -2.94 14.11 -10.92
CA LYS A 86 -2.80 14.39 -9.46
C LYS A 86 -4.01 15.08 -8.84
N SER A 87 -4.63 16.01 -9.56
CA SER A 87 -5.86 16.69 -9.12
C SER A 87 -7.02 15.72 -8.92
N GLU A 88 -7.14 14.71 -9.80
CA GLU A 88 -8.21 13.72 -9.72
C GLU A 88 -7.98 12.73 -8.58
N TYR A 89 -6.74 12.32 -8.32
CA TYR A 89 -6.41 11.55 -7.12
C TYR A 89 -6.79 12.31 -5.85
N ASN A 90 -6.43 13.59 -5.77
CA ASN A 90 -6.80 14.42 -4.63
C ASN A 90 -8.32 14.59 -4.50
N THR A 91 -9.03 14.74 -5.62
CA THR A 91 -10.49 14.82 -5.67
C THR A 91 -11.14 13.55 -5.17
N PHE A 92 -10.64 12.38 -5.60
CA PHE A 92 -11.14 11.08 -5.12
C PHE A 92 -10.93 10.92 -3.61
N MET A 93 -9.73 11.19 -3.14
CA MET A 93 -9.40 11.10 -1.71
C MET A 93 -10.21 12.08 -0.87
N LYS A 94 -10.50 13.29 -1.40
CA LYS A 94 -11.42 14.24 -0.77
C LYS A 94 -12.83 13.66 -0.64
N ARG A 95 -13.35 13.03 -1.70
CA ARG A 95 -14.68 12.39 -1.67
C ARG A 95 -14.75 11.27 -0.62
N LEU A 96 -13.70 10.43 -0.50
CA LEU A 96 -13.60 9.39 0.53
C LEU A 96 -13.59 10.01 1.93
N PHE A 97 -12.76 11.04 2.12
CA PHE A 97 -12.63 11.73 3.41
C PHE A 97 -13.96 12.37 3.86
N VAL A 98 -14.65 13.06 2.95
CA VAL A 98 -15.95 13.71 3.23
C VAL A 98 -17.03 12.68 3.52
N LYS A 99 -17.03 11.52 2.84
CA LYS A 99 -18.00 10.47 3.11
C LYS A 99 -17.90 9.90 4.53
N GLY A 100 -16.73 9.95 5.13
CA GLY A 100 -16.52 9.75 6.57
C GLY A 100 -16.86 8.37 7.12
N ARG A 101 -16.89 7.31 6.28
CA ARG A 101 -17.19 5.94 6.69
C ARG A 101 -15.97 5.02 6.49
N PRO A 102 -15.87 3.91 7.21
CA PRO A 102 -14.79 2.94 7.02
C PRO A 102 -14.66 2.48 5.56
N PHE A 103 -13.43 2.26 5.11
CA PHE A 103 -13.10 1.73 3.79
C PHE A 103 -11.70 1.13 3.79
N VAL A 104 -11.40 0.35 2.74
CA VAL A 104 -10.05 -0.09 2.38
C VAL A 104 -9.62 0.66 1.11
N LEU A 105 -8.47 1.31 1.12
CA LEU A 105 -7.86 1.95 -0.04
C LEU A 105 -6.48 1.34 -0.29
N TYR A 106 -6.30 0.76 -1.46
CA TYR A 106 -5.00 0.34 -1.96
C TYR A 106 -4.55 1.25 -3.10
N ILE A 107 -3.31 1.72 -3.01
CA ILE A 107 -2.65 2.54 -4.03
C ILE A 107 -1.46 1.76 -4.55
N ASP A 108 -1.54 1.28 -5.79
CA ASP A 108 -0.38 0.68 -6.48
C ASP A 108 0.48 1.79 -7.09
N GLU A 109 1.79 1.64 -6.99
CA GLU A 109 2.78 2.61 -7.46
C GLU A 109 2.53 4.03 -6.88
N LEU A 110 2.77 4.16 -5.59
CA LEU A 110 2.56 5.42 -4.85
C LEU A 110 3.35 6.60 -5.47
N GLU A 111 4.50 6.32 -6.07
CA GLU A 111 5.35 7.28 -6.77
C GLU A 111 4.62 8.05 -7.86
N LEU A 112 3.66 7.44 -8.54
CA LEU A 112 2.88 8.09 -9.59
C LEU A 112 1.94 9.19 -9.05
N LEU A 113 1.66 9.18 -7.75
CA LEU A 113 0.89 10.22 -7.08
C LEU A 113 1.77 11.37 -6.62
N SER A 114 3.09 11.18 -6.54
CA SER A 114 4.05 12.23 -6.19
C SER A 114 4.43 13.03 -7.42
N GLY A 115 4.84 14.31 -7.24
CA GLY A 115 5.48 15.06 -8.31
C GLY A 115 6.90 14.55 -8.58
N GLU A 116 7.53 15.05 -9.62
CA GLU A 116 8.90 14.71 -10.04
C GLU A 116 9.99 15.03 -8.99
N SER A 117 9.66 15.69 -7.89
CA SER A 117 10.61 15.94 -6.82
C SER A 117 10.54 14.82 -5.78
N GLU A 118 11.70 14.35 -5.30
CA GLU A 118 11.84 13.40 -4.19
C GLU A 118 11.09 13.84 -2.91
N GLN A 119 10.77 15.12 -2.79
CA GLN A 119 9.91 15.72 -1.76
C GLN A 119 8.50 15.98 -2.28
N GLY A 120 8.11 15.36 -3.41
CA GLY A 120 6.89 15.60 -4.13
C GLY A 120 5.67 15.68 -3.22
N SER A 121 4.87 16.70 -3.41
CA SER A 121 3.65 16.93 -2.65
C SER A 121 2.61 15.89 -3.03
N TYR A 122 2.54 14.82 -2.26
CA TYR A 122 1.41 13.89 -2.34
C TYR A 122 0.08 14.63 -2.21
N PRO A 123 -1.01 14.09 -2.77
CA PRO A 123 -2.32 14.67 -2.64
C PRO A 123 -2.63 15.06 -1.20
N ALA A 124 -3.08 16.31 -0.98
CA ALA A 124 -3.30 16.84 0.36
C ALA A 124 -4.28 15.98 1.18
N TYR A 125 -5.28 15.39 0.49
CA TYR A 125 -6.23 14.49 1.14
C TYR A 125 -5.67 13.11 1.44
N LEU A 126 -4.63 12.61 0.75
CA LEU A 126 -3.94 11.40 1.18
C LEU A 126 -3.31 11.61 2.56
N ARG A 127 -2.66 12.76 2.78
CA ARG A 127 -2.10 13.10 4.10
C ARG A 127 -3.17 13.18 5.19
N LYS A 128 -4.34 13.74 4.88
CA LYS A 128 -5.48 13.78 5.82
C LYS A 128 -6.01 12.38 6.12
N LEU A 129 -6.20 11.55 5.10
CA LEU A 129 -6.64 10.17 5.25
C LEU A 129 -5.67 9.36 6.12
N LEU A 130 -4.37 9.54 5.92
CA LEU A 130 -3.35 8.89 6.74
C LEU A 130 -3.36 9.41 8.19
N LYS A 131 -3.53 10.71 8.41
CA LYS A 131 -3.57 11.29 9.75
C LYS A 131 -4.79 10.81 10.54
N ASP A 132 -5.97 10.90 9.95
CA ASP A 132 -7.25 10.64 10.63
C ASP A 132 -7.70 9.17 10.50
N GLY A 133 -7.01 8.39 9.67
CA GLY A 133 -7.46 7.06 9.23
C GLY A 133 -7.66 6.07 10.38
N ARG A 134 -6.81 6.12 11.40
CA ARG A 134 -6.91 5.21 12.54
C ARG A 134 -8.22 5.41 13.32
N GLU A 135 -8.53 6.64 13.64
CA GLU A 135 -9.73 7.00 14.39
C GLU A 135 -11.01 6.74 13.60
N LYS A 136 -10.98 7.09 12.30
CA LYS A 136 -12.12 6.93 11.38
C LYS A 136 -12.18 5.55 10.72
N LYS A 137 -11.28 4.64 11.06
CA LYS A 137 -11.18 3.28 10.51
C LYS A 137 -10.96 3.25 8.99
N TYR A 138 -10.18 4.20 8.45
CA TYR A 138 -9.73 4.17 7.07
C TYR A 138 -8.49 3.29 6.96
N THR A 139 -8.63 2.12 6.36
CA THR A 139 -7.51 1.23 6.09
C THR A 139 -6.83 1.64 4.79
N ILE A 140 -5.54 1.95 4.86
CA ILE A 140 -4.78 2.46 3.72
C ILE A 140 -3.56 1.58 3.51
N ILE A 141 -3.43 1.07 2.29
CA ILE A 141 -2.30 0.27 1.86
C ILE A 141 -1.64 1.00 0.70
N VAL A 142 -0.34 1.22 0.79
CA VAL A 142 0.44 1.83 -0.29
C VAL A 142 1.49 0.85 -0.78
N GLY A 143 1.62 0.73 -2.09
CA GLY A 143 2.67 -0.03 -2.75
C GLY A 143 3.66 0.89 -3.45
N SER A 144 4.95 0.56 -3.43
CA SER A 144 5.99 1.21 -4.21
C SER A 144 7.05 0.21 -4.66
N GLN A 145 7.69 0.46 -5.80
CA GLN A 145 8.82 -0.33 -6.27
C GLN A 145 10.13 0.07 -5.60
N GLU A 146 10.23 1.31 -5.15
CA GLU A 146 11.42 1.87 -4.53
C GLU A 146 11.08 2.47 -3.17
N ALA A 147 11.94 2.21 -2.19
CA ALA A 147 11.78 2.76 -0.86
C ALA A 147 11.95 4.29 -0.83
N SER A 148 12.75 4.83 -1.74
CA SER A 148 13.03 6.26 -1.89
C SER A 148 11.76 7.08 -2.09
N TYR A 149 10.78 6.56 -2.82
CA TYR A 149 9.51 7.23 -3.10
C TYR A 149 8.50 7.18 -1.96
N ILE A 150 8.70 6.38 -0.93
CA ILE A 150 7.79 6.40 0.21
C ILE A 150 8.25 7.43 1.24
N PRO A 151 7.47 8.49 1.48
CA PRO A 151 7.80 9.51 2.46
C PRO A 151 7.98 8.92 3.86
N ARG A 152 8.91 9.49 4.63
CA ARG A 152 9.12 9.13 6.04
C ARG A 152 7.82 9.22 6.85
N GLN A 153 6.97 10.19 6.53
CA GLN A 153 5.68 10.35 7.21
C GLN A 153 4.75 9.13 6.99
N ILE A 154 4.71 8.56 5.78
CA ILE A 154 3.91 7.36 5.50
C ILE A 154 4.49 6.17 6.26
N LEU A 155 5.81 5.96 6.17
CA LEU A 155 6.48 4.86 6.88
C LEU A 155 6.30 4.98 8.40
N GLY A 156 6.49 6.17 8.96
CA GLY A 156 6.34 6.41 10.40
C GLY A 156 4.89 6.32 10.91
N GLN A 157 3.90 6.40 10.02
CA GLN A 157 2.49 6.22 10.37
C GLN A 157 1.94 4.83 10.04
N SER A 158 2.71 4.01 9.34
CA SER A 158 2.30 2.64 9.00
C SER A 158 2.27 1.75 10.24
N ASN A 159 1.27 0.91 10.36
CA ASN A 159 1.22 -0.14 11.38
C ASN A 159 2.14 -1.30 10.99
N TYR A 160 2.21 -1.58 9.69
CA TYR A 160 3.06 -2.60 9.13
C TYR A 160 3.88 -2.06 7.96
N ILE A 161 5.16 -2.38 7.94
CA ILE A 161 6.05 -2.14 6.81
C ILE A 161 6.47 -3.52 6.29
N ILE A 162 6.11 -3.81 5.04
CA ILE A 162 6.40 -5.08 4.37
C ILE A 162 7.38 -4.77 3.25
N ALA A 163 8.51 -5.47 3.23
CA ALA A 163 9.52 -5.27 2.21
C ALA A 163 9.98 -6.58 1.61
N GLY A 164 9.84 -6.69 0.30
CA GLY A 164 10.30 -7.82 -0.51
C GLY A 164 11.67 -7.57 -1.14
N HIS A 165 11.95 -8.21 -2.26
CA HIS A 165 13.21 -8.01 -2.98
C HIS A 165 13.36 -6.56 -3.44
N LEU A 166 14.57 -5.99 -3.27
CA LEU A 166 14.94 -4.65 -3.70
C LEU A 166 16.18 -4.71 -4.60
N ASN A 167 16.20 -3.90 -5.65
CA ASN A 167 17.31 -3.89 -6.60
C ASN A 167 18.37 -2.84 -6.23
N GLN A 168 17.94 -1.64 -5.87
CA GLN A 168 18.83 -0.50 -5.67
C GLN A 168 19.52 -0.55 -4.31
N LEU A 169 20.80 -0.19 -4.29
CA LEU A 169 21.62 -0.15 -3.09
C LEU A 169 21.03 0.80 -2.03
N GLY A 170 20.67 2.01 -2.43
CA GLY A 170 20.10 3.02 -1.54
C GLY A 170 18.76 2.60 -0.92
N ASP A 171 17.93 1.86 -1.66
CA ASP A 171 16.68 1.33 -1.13
C ASP A 171 16.93 0.22 -0.11
N LYS A 172 17.91 -0.67 -0.36
CA LYS A 172 18.31 -1.71 0.58
C LYS A 172 18.81 -1.09 1.89
N GLU A 173 19.70 -0.10 1.82
CA GLU A 173 20.20 0.61 3.01
C GLU A 173 19.08 1.32 3.76
N LYS A 174 18.19 2.01 3.04
CA LYS A 174 17.05 2.68 3.64
C LYS A 174 16.14 1.70 4.38
N MET A 175 15.80 0.58 3.73
CA MET A 175 14.92 -0.42 4.33
C MET A 175 15.59 -1.22 5.44
N ALA A 176 16.86 -1.59 5.30
CA ALA A 176 17.62 -2.25 6.37
C ALA A 176 17.60 -1.40 7.66
N ARG A 177 17.81 -0.09 7.50
CA ARG A 177 17.76 0.86 8.63
C ARG A 177 16.37 0.99 9.24
N ILE A 178 15.33 1.08 8.41
CA ILE A 178 13.93 1.20 8.86
C ILE A 178 13.49 -0.05 9.61
N LEU A 179 13.87 -1.22 9.10
CA LEU A 179 13.49 -2.51 9.66
C LEU A 179 14.38 -2.95 10.84
N GLY A 180 15.40 -2.16 11.18
CA GLY A 180 16.32 -2.48 12.27
C GLY A 180 17.26 -3.65 11.98
N LEU A 181 17.47 -3.99 10.71
CA LEU A 181 18.36 -5.08 10.29
C LEU A 181 19.85 -4.68 10.31
N GLY A 182 20.13 -3.37 10.16
CA GLY A 182 21.47 -2.81 10.10
C GLY A 182 21.50 -1.47 9.37
N LYS A 183 22.68 -1.03 8.94
CA LYS A 183 22.89 0.26 8.26
C LYS A 183 23.38 0.10 6.81
N SER A 184 23.78 -1.10 6.43
CA SER A 184 24.36 -1.43 5.14
C SER A 184 23.36 -2.16 4.24
N ALA A 185 23.55 -2.08 2.94
CA ALA A 185 22.82 -2.89 1.98
C ALA A 185 23.11 -4.39 2.12
N ASP A 186 24.30 -4.75 2.66
CA ASP A 186 24.67 -6.13 2.92
C ASP A 186 23.84 -6.77 4.04
N ASP A 187 23.25 -5.95 4.91
CA ASP A 187 22.32 -6.41 5.95
C ASP A 187 20.96 -6.79 5.35
N TRP A 188 20.69 -6.33 4.11
CA TRP A 188 19.48 -6.64 3.40
C TRP A 188 19.58 -7.99 2.67
N ARG A 189 18.90 -9.00 3.17
CA ARG A 189 18.85 -10.33 2.54
C ARG A 189 17.42 -10.81 2.41
N VAL A 190 16.99 -11.05 1.18
CA VAL A 190 15.76 -11.79 0.87
C VAL A 190 16.19 -13.17 0.37
N ARG A 191 15.86 -14.19 1.15
CA ARG A 191 16.35 -15.56 0.91
C ARG A 191 15.61 -16.29 -0.22
N HIS A 192 14.36 -15.90 -0.44
CA HIS A 192 13.48 -16.50 -1.44
C HIS A 192 12.88 -15.41 -2.33
N GLU A 193 12.53 -15.74 -3.57
CA GLU A 193 12.00 -14.81 -4.57
C GLU A 193 10.77 -14.03 -4.06
N HIS A 194 9.95 -14.66 -3.23
CA HIS A 194 8.75 -14.04 -2.64
C HIS A 194 8.85 -13.83 -1.12
N GLY A 195 10.07 -13.92 -0.58
CA GLY A 195 10.31 -13.67 0.84
C GLY A 195 10.09 -12.22 1.21
N LEU A 196 9.58 -11.99 2.42
CA LEU A 196 9.17 -10.69 2.91
C LEU A 196 9.77 -10.42 4.30
N TRP A 197 10.32 -9.24 4.48
CA TRP A 197 10.59 -8.66 5.79
C TRP A 197 9.38 -7.87 6.26
N VAL A 198 8.94 -8.09 7.48
CA VAL A 198 7.78 -7.41 8.06
C VAL A 198 8.16 -6.77 9.38
N LEU A 199 7.99 -5.47 9.47
CA LEU A 199 8.06 -4.71 10.71
C LEU A 199 6.64 -4.42 11.21
N ASP A 200 6.31 -4.90 12.40
CA ASP A 200 5.06 -4.63 13.10
C ASP A 200 5.28 -3.47 14.08
N GLN A 201 4.86 -2.27 13.69
CA GLN A 201 4.97 -1.05 14.51
C GLN A 201 3.83 -0.90 15.52
N THR A 202 2.92 -1.86 15.61
CA THR A 202 1.88 -1.86 16.65
C THR A 202 2.42 -2.34 18.00
N ARG A 203 3.60 -2.95 18.01
CA ARG A 203 4.31 -3.44 19.19
C ARG A 203 5.38 -2.45 19.63
N PRO A 204 5.73 -2.39 20.91
CA PRO A 204 6.86 -1.59 21.38
C PRO A 204 8.15 -1.96 20.63
N ILE A 205 8.91 -0.96 20.20
CA ILE A 205 10.13 -1.12 19.37
C ILE A 205 11.17 -2.03 20.06
N ASP A 206 11.18 -2.08 21.38
CA ASP A 206 12.13 -2.88 22.15
C ASP A 206 11.83 -4.40 22.13
N VAL A 207 10.69 -4.81 21.56
CA VAL A 207 10.18 -6.19 21.70
C VAL A 207 10.17 -6.97 20.39
N ALA A 208 10.17 -6.32 19.24
CA ALA A 208 10.02 -7.04 17.99
C ALA A 208 10.84 -6.42 16.84
N PRO A 209 12.05 -6.92 16.57
CA PRO A 209 12.72 -6.65 15.30
C PRO A 209 11.85 -7.13 14.14
N ALA A 210 12.12 -6.62 12.93
CA ALA A 210 11.45 -7.11 11.74
C ALA A 210 11.63 -8.63 11.62
N GLN A 211 10.54 -9.33 11.26
CA GLN A 211 10.53 -10.77 11.06
C GLN A 211 10.57 -11.10 9.57
N TYR A 212 11.26 -12.19 9.23
CA TYR A 212 11.30 -12.69 7.87
C TYR A 212 10.27 -13.80 7.68
N TYR A 213 9.53 -13.71 6.59
CA TYR A 213 8.56 -14.72 6.15
C TYR A 213 8.94 -15.21 4.75
N GLU A 214 8.87 -16.50 4.51
CA GLU A 214 9.20 -17.07 3.20
C GLU A 214 8.17 -16.70 2.13
N ASN A 215 6.94 -16.48 2.54
CA ASN A 215 5.85 -16.08 1.66
C ASN A 215 4.73 -15.37 2.43
N ILE A 216 3.78 -14.81 1.70
CA ILE A 216 2.67 -14.04 2.28
C ILE A 216 1.67 -14.92 3.05
N GLN A 217 1.52 -16.20 2.70
CA GLN A 217 0.60 -17.11 3.40
C GLN A 217 1.08 -17.34 4.84
N GLU A 218 2.39 -17.54 5.02
CA GLU A 218 2.99 -17.65 6.35
C GLU A 218 2.74 -16.38 7.20
N LEU A 219 2.81 -15.19 6.58
CA LEU A 219 2.52 -13.93 7.27
C LEU A 219 1.06 -13.81 7.71
N LEU A 220 0.13 -14.27 6.90
CA LEU A 220 -1.32 -14.11 7.17
C LEU A 220 -1.89 -15.19 8.09
N GLY A 221 -1.17 -16.31 8.29
CA GLY A 221 -1.54 -17.39 9.20
C GLY A 221 -2.71 -18.19 8.72
#